data_35fb7a89a1286deae1dedf756c33199b
#
_entry.id   35fb7a89a1286deae1dedf756c33199b
#
_cell.length_a   1.000
_cell.length_b   1.000
_cell.length_c   1.000
_cell.angle_alpha   90.00
_cell.angle_beta   90.00
_cell.angle_gamma   90.00
#
_symmetry.space_group_name_H-M   'P 1'
#
loop_
_entity.id
_entity.type
_entity.pdbx_description
1 polymer ?
#
loop_
_entity_poly.entity_id
_entity_poly.type
_entity_poly.pdbx_seq_one_letter_code
_entity_poly.pdbx_strand_id
1 'polypeptide(L)'
;MCYSCLPSPNTAIYLFASNSSCLSACPNTYYPDSGNNCQGCVSPCLNCLDSQNCTKCINNTWLYLQRCLSTCPSTYFNDSSGVCLSCVSPCGNCTTLTACTSCRAGFFFYNSSCLANSSCPSGTFANTTDNACDPCSHPCTTCLFSSATACTACASGYLYFPPTNTCPLICPSTYYNNSGTCVSCQPPCVNCNTATFCTSCLTDFLNAITGQCVTAGNCPSGTYANATTNLCASCPTGCTSCSLPTNCSSCNSAIYLFYNYQCLTSCPTGTYQSGSSCQTCSATCL
;
A
#
# COMPACT_ATOMS: atom_id res chain seq x y z
N MET A 1 -37.25 53.78 -51.52
CA MET A 1 -36.51 52.57 -51.06
C MET A 1 -35.15 52.59 -51.74
N CYS A 2 -34.04 52.54 -50.95
CA CYS A 2 -32.69 52.46 -51.51
C CYS A 2 -32.43 51.02 -51.97
N TYR A 3 -32.13 50.82 -53.26
CA TYR A 3 -31.77 49.49 -53.79
C TYR A 3 -30.24 49.28 -53.85
N SER A 4 -29.44 50.33 -53.67
CA SER A 4 -27.97 50.30 -53.59
C SER A 4 -27.48 51.55 -52.87
N CYS A 5 -26.33 51.43 -52.17
CA CYS A 5 -25.66 52.57 -51.60
C CYS A 5 -24.51 53.02 -52.51
N LEU A 6 -24.43 54.32 -52.80
CA LEU A 6 -23.33 54.86 -53.60
C LEU A 6 -22.07 54.92 -52.75
N PRO A 7 -20.95 54.38 -53.18
CA PRO A 7 -19.70 54.43 -52.39
C PRO A 7 -19.22 55.90 -52.35
N SER A 8 -18.90 56.37 -51.12
CA SER A 8 -18.19 57.63 -50.92
C SER A 8 -16.68 57.38 -51.05
N PRO A 9 -15.87 58.28 -51.60
CA PRO A 9 -14.45 58.03 -51.83
C PRO A 9 -13.60 57.73 -50.58
N ASN A 10 -14.12 57.96 -49.38
CA ASN A 10 -13.37 57.75 -48.16
C ASN A 10 -14.08 56.90 -47.06
N THR A 11 -15.28 56.34 -47.30
CA THR A 11 -16.02 55.52 -46.35
C THR A 11 -16.74 54.38 -47.04
N ALA A 12 -16.55 53.12 -46.56
CA ALA A 12 -17.37 52.00 -46.97
C ALA A 12 -18.81 52.26 -46.50
N ILE A 13 -19.80 52.07 -47.40
CA ILE A 13 -21.22 52.18 -47.06
C ILE A 13 -21.90 50.87 -47.44
N TYR A 14 -22.65 50.32 -46.48
CA TYR A 14 -23.30 49.04 -46.59
C TYR A 14 -24.81 49.16 -46.63
N LEU A 15 -25.46 48.43 -47.53
CA LEU A 15 -26.92 48.40 -47.60
C LEU A 15 -27.49 47.46 -46.54
N PHE A 16 -28.31 48.02 -45.66
CA PHE A 16 -29.07 47.23 -44.70
C PHE A 16 -30.49 47.02 -45.20
N ALA A 17 -30.73 45.85 -45.80
CA ALA A 17 -31.98 45.58 -46.54
C ALA A 17 -33.23 45.62 -45.67
N SER A 18 -33.14 45.34 -44.33
CA SER A 18 -34.28 45.29 -43.42
C SER A 18 -35.06 46.60 -43.35
N ASN A 19 -34.39 47.74 -43.48
CA ASN A 19 -35.02 49.03 -43.45
C ASN A 19 -34.63 49.92 -44.65
N SER A 20 -33.98 49.36 -45.67
CA SER A 20 -33.51 50.04 -46.88
C SER A 20 -32.62 51.27 -46.55
N SER A 21 -31.77 51.18 -45.53
CA SER A 21 -30.83 52.24 -45.13
C SER A 21 -29.40 51.92 -45.55
N CYS A 22 -28.61 53.00 -45.74
CA CYS A 22 -27.18 52.90 -46.00
C CYS A 22 -26.43 53.23 -44.69
N LEU A 23 -25.60 52.33 -44.24
CA LEU A 23 -24.86 52.37 -42.97
C LEU A 23 -23.37 52.42 -43.22
N SER A 24 -22.62 53.10 -42.35
CA SER A 24 -21.14 53.09 -42.37
C SER A 24 -20.55 51.77 -41.82
N ALA A 25 -21.33 50.96 -41.12
CA ALA A 25 -21.00 49.63 -40.63
C ALA A 25 -22.27 48.80 -40.50
N CYS A 26 -22.19 47.47 -40.73
CA CYS A 26 -23.32 46.60 -40.49
C CYS A 26 -23.58 46.48 -38.95
N PRO A 27 -24.84 46.30 -38.55
CA PRO A 27 -25.18 46.03 -37.14
C PRO A 27 -24.49 44.79 -36.63
N ASN A 28 -24.30 44.67 -35.34
CA ASN A 28 -23.51 43.59 -34.68
C ASN A 28 -23.93 42.17 -35.04
N THR A 29 -25.16 41.90 -35.44
CA THR A 29 -25.66 40.59 -35.83
C THR A 29 -25.62 40.36 -37.36
N TYR A 30 -24.95 41.28 -38.09
CA TYR A 30 -24.79 41.25 -39.53
C TYR A 30 -23.33 41.44 -39.93
N TYR A 31 -22.94 40.90 -41.10
CA TYR A 31 -21.62 41.07 -41.69
C TYR A 31 -21.77 41.67 -43.11
N PRO A 32 -20.79 42.42 -43.61
CA PRO A 32 -20.81 42.90 -44.99
C PRO A 32 -20.45 41.78 -45.97
N ASP A 33 -21.28 41.58 -46.99
CA ASP A 33 -20.95 40.67 -48.10
C ASP A 33 -20.09 41.41 -49.18
N SER A 34 -19.64 40.65 -50.19
CA SER A 34 -18.83 41.19 -51.27
C SER A 34 -19.56 42.25 -52.16
N GLY A 35 -20.87 42.36 -52.03
CA GLY A 35 -21.70 43.36 -52.69
C GLY A 35 -22.01 44.57 -51.80
N ASN A 36 -21.33 44.73 -50.65
CA ASN A 36 -21.61 45.76 -49.62
C ASN A 36 -23.04 45.71 -49.06
N ASN A 37 -23.65 44.52 -48.95
CA ASN A 37 -24.91 44.34 -48.25
C ASN A 37 -24.67 43.73 -46.86
N CYS A 38 -25.44 44.15 -45.88
CA CYS A 38 -25.39 43.54 -44.54
C CYS A 38 -26.20 42.25 -44.53
N GLN A 39 -25.51 41.12 -44.43
CA GLN A 39 -26.08 39.78 -44.31
C GLN A 39 -26.16 39.36 -42.85
N GLY A 40 -27.25 38.74 -42.41
CA GLY A 40 -27.42 38.22 -41.04
C GLY A 40 -26.48 37.08 -40.72
N CYS A 41 -25.90 37.08 -39.52
CA CYS A 41 -25.14 35.93 -39.04
C CYS A 41 -26.03 34.69 -38.96
N VAL A 42 -25.49 33.52 -39.31
CA VAL A 42 -26.24 32.26 -39.31
C VAL A 42 -26.25 31.68 -37.88
N SER A 43 -27.45 31.41 -37.35
CA SER A 43 -27.61 30.75 -36.06
C SER A 43 -26.79 29.45 -35.97
N PRO A 44 -26.10 29.14 -34.82
CA PRO A 44 -26.15 29.79 -33.49
C PRO A 44 -25.15 30.94 -33.29
N CYS A 45 -24.64 31.54 -34.33
CA CYS A 45 -23.74 32.68 -34.26
C CYS A 45 -24.54 33.98 -33.99
N LEU A 46 -24.12 34.73 -32.96
CA LEU A 46 -24.69 36.03 -32.65
C LEU A 46 -24.00 37.15 -33.44
N ASN A 47 -22.67 37.17 -33.47
CA ASN A 47 -21.86 38.11 -34.22
C ASN A 47 -20.88 37.34 -35.12
N CYS A 48 -20.65 37.81 -36.32
CA CYS A 48 -19.82 37.13 -37.32
C CYS A 48 -19.01 38.10 -38.18
N LEU A 49 -17.93 37.63 -38.78
CA LEU A 49 -17.14 38.35 -39.77
C LEU A 49 -17.62 38.04 -41.18
N ASP A 50 -18.14 36.83 -41.38
CA ASP A 50 -18.74 36.34 -42.65
C ASP A 50 -19.69 35.17 -42.32
N SER A 51 -20.18 34.47 -43.34
CA SER A 51 -21.15 33.37 -43.19
C SER A 51 -20.61 32.14 -42.44
N GLN A 52 -19.28 32.03 -42.23
CA GLN A 52 -18.63 30.86 -41.60
C GLN A 52 -17.84 31.21 -40.33
N ASN A 53 -17.46 32.47 -40.18
CA ASN A 53 -16.56 32.93 -39.08
C ASN A 53 -17.32 33.68 -38.01
N CYS A 54 -17.74 32.96 -36.97
CA CYS A 54 -18.41 33.49 -35.81
C CYS A 54 -17.40 34.15 -34.83
N THR A 55 -17.78 35.28 -34.25
CA THR A 55 -17.00 35.98 -33.22
C THR A 55 -17.68 35.95 -31.85
N LYS A 56 -19.00 35.73 -31.80
CA LYS A 56 -19.78 35.59 -30.59
C LYS A 56 -20.97 34.66 -30.81
N CYS A 57 -21.23 33.80 -29.84
CA CYS A 57 -22.32 32.81 -29.91
C CYS A 57 -23.56 33.31 -29.13
N ILE A 58 -24.74 32.76 -29.49
CA ILE A 58 -25.96 32.92 -28.71
C ILE A 58 -25.84 32.19 -27.35
N ASN A 59 -26.71 32.49 -26.39
CA ASN A 59 -26.75 31.84 -25.11
C ASN A 59 -26.82 30.31 -25.22
N ASN A 60 -26.14 29.62 -24.30
CA ASN A 60 -26.02 28.17 -24.25
C ASN A 60 -25.22 27.53 -25.40
N THR A 61 -24.40 28.33 -26.09
CA THR A 61 -23.41 27.85 -27.05
C THR A 61 -22.06 28.55 -26.84
N TRP A 62 -20.97 27.89 -27.17
CA TRP A 62 -19.61 28.34 -26.89
C TRP A 62 -18.79 28.44 -28.17
N LEU A 63 -18.02 29.52 -28.25
CA LEU A 63 -17.15 29.79 -29.42
C LEU A 63 -15.92 28.88 -29.40
N TYR A 64 -15.76 28.09 -30.43
CA TYR A 64 -14.60 27.23 -30.68
C TYR A 64 -14.17 27.32 -32.12
N LEU A 65 -12.94 27.76 -32.38
CA LEU A 65 -12.40 27.91 -33.76
C LEU A 65 -13.40 28.60 -34.72
N GLN A 66 -13.91 29.76 -34.30
CA GLN A 66 -14.86 30.60 -35.06
C GLN A 66 -16.23 29.93 -35.36
N ARG A 67 -16.57 28.86 -34.63
CA ARG A 67 -17.87 28.17 -34.69
C ARG A 67 -18.51 28.10 -33.33
N CYS A 68 -19.81 28.10 -33.27
CA CYS A 68 -20.56 27.94 -32.04
C CYS A 68 -20.97 26.48 -31.86
N LEU A 69 -20.61 25.91 -30.71
CA LEU A 69 -20.89 24.53 -30.35
C LEU A 69 -21.82 24.49 -29.13
N SER A 70 -22.70 23.50 -29.06
CA SER A 70 -23.55 23.25 -27.88
C SER A 70 -22.76 22.72 -26.69
N THR A 71 -21.58 22.11 -26.89
CA THR A 71 -20.65 21.62 -25.90
C THR A 71 -19.23 21.84 -26.41
N CYS A 72 -18.31 22.21 -25.55
CA CYS A 72 -16.89 22.27 -25.90
C CYS A 72 -16.34 20.87 -26.20
N PRO A 73 -15.39 20.73 -27.13
CA PRO A 73 -14.70 19.47 -27.37
C PRO A 73 -13.98 18.94 -26.12
N SER A 74 -13.70 17.64 -26.07
CA SER A 74 -12.81 17.06 -25.06
C SER A 74 -11.51 17.86 -24.98
N THR A 75 -10.94 17.99 -23.79
CA THR A 75 -9.77 18.83 -23.47
C THR A 75 -10.00 20.34 -23.47
N TYR A 76 -11.25 20.80 -23.67
CA TYR A 76 -11.67 22.19 -23.52
C TYR A 76 -12.82 22.29 -22.51
N PHE A 77 -12.93 23.42 -21.85
CA PHE A 77 -14.05 23.75 -20.96
C PHE A 77 -14.72 25.06 -21.40
N ASN A 78 -15.97 25.21 -21.07
CA ASN A 78 -16.75 26.43 -21.33
C ASN A 78 -16.46 27.46 -20.24
N ASP A 79 -15.94 28.59 -20.63
CA ASP A 79 -15.75 29.70 -19.69
C ASP A 79 -16.98 30.63 -19.61
N SER A 80 -16.97 31.54 -18.65
CA SER A 80 -18.06 32.51 -18.44
C SER A 80 -18.17 33.57 -19.55
N SER A 81 -17.16 33.70 -20.41
CA SER A 81 -17.18 34.62 -21.57
C SER A 81 -17.84 34.02 -22.81
N GLY A 82 -18.22 32.73 -22.76
CA GLY A 82 -18.85 32.04 -23.86
C GLY A 82 -17.87 31.45 -24.89
N VAL A 83 -16.64 31.14 -24.43
CA VAL A 83 -15.57 30.58 -25.28
C VAL A 83 -15.12 29.22 -24.73
N CYS A 84 -14.77 28.29 -25.59
CA CYS A 84 -14.11 27.03 -25.21
C CYS A 84 -12.62 27.30 -25.01
N LEU A 85 -12.16 27.19 -23.77
CA LEU A 85 -10.74 27.32 -23.39
C LEU A 85 -10.11 25.95 -23.20
N SER A 86 -8.87 25.76 -23.65
CA SER A 86 -8.14 24.51 -23.47
C SER A 86 -7.77 24.26 -22.02
N CYS A 87 -7.92 23.01 -21.58
CA CYS A 87 -7.39 22.56 -20.29
C CYS A 87 -5.86 22.69 -20.27
N VAL A 88 -5.33 23.13 -19.12
CA VAL A 88 -3.88 23.24 -18.93
C VAL A 88 -3.31 21.87 -18.59
N SER A 89 -2.18 21.50 -19.23
CA SER A 89 -1.43 20.28 -18.87
C SER A 89 -1.06 20.29 -17.36
N PRO A 90 -1.18 19.15 -16.65
CA PRO A 90 -1.42 17.79 -17.13
C PRO A 90 -2.89 17.32 -17.17
N CYS A 91 -3.89 18.22 -17.08
CA CYS A 91 -5.29 17.84 -17.24
C CYS A 91 -5.57 17.21 -18.63
N GLY A 92 -6.32 16.13 -18.63
CA GLY A 92 -6.96 15.59 -19.83
C GLY A 92 -8.25 16.34 -20.12
N ASN A 93 -9.19 16.37 -19.16
CA ASN A 93 -10.40 17.19 -19.16
C ASN A 93 -10.44 18.06 -17.89
N CYS A 94 -11.17 19.16 -17.94
CA CYS A 94 -11.26 20.12 -16.84
C CYS A 94 -12.59 20.88 -16.84
N THR A 95 -12.96 21.44 -15.70
CA THR A 95 -14.11 22.35 -15.56
C THR A 95 -13.69 23.82 -15.48
N THR A 96 -12.42 24.05 -15.13
CA THR A 96 -11.78 25.38 -15.11
C THR A 96 -10.30 25.20 -15.46
N LEU A 97 -9.53 26.27 -15.57
CA LEU A 97 -8.09 26.21 -15.84
C LEU A 97 -7.31 25.38 -14.80
N THR A 98 -7.80 25.31 -13.56
CA THR A 98 -7.11 24.65 -12.42
C THR A 98 -7.82 23.40 -11.90
N ALA A 99 -9.06 23.12 -12.34
CA ALA A 99 -9.83 21.99 -11.87
C ALA A 99 -9.93 20.90 -12.95
N CYS A 100 -9.05 19.92 -12.87
CA CYS A 100 -9.09 18.74 -13.73
C CYS A 100 -10.27 17.83 -13.37
N THR A 101 -10.84 17.15 -14.35
CA THR A 101 -11.80 16.05 -14.20
C THR A 101 -11.22 14.73 -14.69
N SER A 102 -10.15 14.76 -15.48
CA SER A 102 -9.35 13.60 -15.86
C SER A 102 -7.91 14.05 -16.15
N CYS A 103 -6.98 13.09 -16.11
CA CYS A 103 -5.57 13.35 -16.34
C CYS A 103 -5.09 12.80 -17.69
N ARG A 104 -4.02 13.37 -18.23
CA ARG A 104 -3.28 12.81 -19.35
C ARG A 104 -2.51 11.57 -18.91
N ALA A 105 -2.16 10.71 -19.85
CA ALA A 105 -1.36 9.51 -19.61
C ALA A 105 -0.07 9.84 -18.81
N GLY A 106 0.23 9.04 -17.80
CA GLY A 106 1.37 9.23 -16.89
C GLY A 106 1.09 10.17 -15.69
N PHE A 107 -0.14 10.69 -15.58
CA PHE A 107 -0.59 11.48 -14.44
C PHE A 107 -1.82 10.85 -13.79
N PHE A 108 -1.96 11.02 -12.49
CA PHE A 108 -2.98 10.40 -11.66
C PHE A 108 -3.87 11.46 -11.00
N PHE A 109 -5.17 11.25 -11.08
CA PHE A 109 -6.16 12.19 -10.56
C PHE A 109 -6.24 12.14 -9.03
N TYR A 110 -6.16 13.30 -8.40
CA TYR A 110 -6.32 13.47 -6.97
C TYR A 110 -6.84 14.88 -6.66
N ASN A 111 -7.99 15.00 -5.96
CA ASN A 111 -8.57 16.27 -5.54
C ASN A 111 -8.59 17.35 -6.65
N SER A 112 -9.20 17.03 -7.79
CA SER A 112 -9.32 17.91 -8.95
C SER A 112 -7.98 18.36 -9.58
N SER A 113 -6.90 17.69 -9.27
CA SER A 113 -5.55 17.92 -9.79
C SER A 113 -4.98 16.65 -10.40
N CYS A 114 -3.98 16.79 -11.25
CA CYS A 114 -3.26 15.68 -11.85
C CYS A 114 -1.82 15.65 -11.33
N LEU A 115 -1.44 14.58 -10.69
CA LEU A 115 -0.15 14.37 -10.05
C LEU A 115 0.68 13.37 -10.85
N ALA A 116 2.02 13.53 -10.87
CA ALA A 116 2.92 12.51 -11.40
C ALA A 116 2.87 11.24 -10.53
N ASN A 117 3.25 10.09 -11.10
CA ASN A 117 3.22 8.78 -10.41
C ASN A 117 3.85 8.79 -9.00
N SER A 118 5.02 9.42 -8.86
CA SER A 118 5.74 9.53 -7.59
C SER A 118 5.15 10.55 -6.61
N SER A 119 4.10 11.26 -6.99
CA SER A 119 3.52 12.38 -6.23
C SER A 119 2.15 12.07 -5.65
N CYS A 120 1.64 10.83 -5.78
CA CYS A 120 0.44 10.42 -5.05
C CYS A 120 0.67 10.56 -3.54
N PRO A 121 -0.28 11.15 -2.79
CA PRO A 121 -0.13 11.38 -1.36
C PRO A 121 0.06 10.09 -0.56
N SER A 122 0.73 10.19 0.59
CA SER A 122 0.87 9.07 1.53
C SER A 122 -0.49 8.46 1.86
N GLY A 123 -0.56 7.14 1.87
CA GLY A 123 -1.81 6.41 2.04
C GLY A 123 -2.59 6.16 0.74
N THR A 124 -2.06 6.61 -0.40
CA THR A 124 -2.61 6.31 -1.72
C THR A 124 -1.58 5.67 -2.65
N PHE A 125 -2.03 5.01 -3.70
CA PHE A 125 -1.19 4.45 -4.76
C PHE A 125 -1.68 4.90 -6.14
N ALA A 126 -0.79 4.90 -7.12
CA ALA A 126 -1.12 5.26 -8.50
C ALA A 126 -1.82 4.10 -9.21
N ASN A 127 -3.14 4.14 -9.29
CA ASN A 127 -3.94 3.16 -10.01
C ASN A 127 -3.89 3.42 -11.51
N THR A 128 -3.21 2.55 -12.25
CA THR A 128 -3.06 2.68 -13.72
C THR A 128 -4.30 2.28 -14.51
N THR A 129 -5.32 1.69 -13.87
CA THR A 129 -6.55 1.28 -14.53
C THR A 129 -7.46 2.47 -14.81
N ASP A 130 -7.55 3.39 -13.87
CA ASP A 130 -8.39 4.59 -13.94
C ASP A 130 -7.60 5.91 -13.92
N ASN A 131 -6.26 5.83 -13.83
CA ASN A 131 -5.36 6.97 -13.72
C ASN A 131 -5.69 7.88 -12.53
N ALA A 132 -5.93 7.27 -11.35
CA ALA A 132 -6.20 7.98 -10.10
C ALA A 132 -5.22 7.60 -8.99
N CYS A 133 -5.06 8.48 -8.00
CA CYS A 133 -4.42 8.12 -6.73
C CYS A 133 -5.47 7.53 -5.81
N ASP A 134 -5.54 6.20 -5.72
CA ASP A 134 -6.50 5.47 -4.91
C ASP A 134 -5.96 5.14 -3.52
N PRO A 135 -6.82 5.02 -2.51
CA PRO A 135 -6.37 4.66 -1.17
C PRO A 135 -5.77 3.25 -1.11
N CYS A 136 -4.73 3.09 -0.28
CA CYS A 136 -4.21 1.78 0.07
C CYS A 136 -5.32 0.93 0.72
N SER A 137 -5.32 -0.38 0.45
CA SER A 137 -6.27 -1.31 1.08
C SER A 137 -5.89 -1.57 2.54
N HIS A 138 -6.89 -1.51 3.44
CA HIS A 138 -6.69 -1.93 4.82
C HIS A 138 -6.14 -3.39 4.86
N PRO A 139 -5.16 -3.71 5.73
CA PRO A 139 -4.62 -2.90 6.84
C PRO A 139 -3.37 -2.06 6.52
N CYS A 140 -3.06 -1.78 5.25
CA CYS A 140 -1.99 -0.84 4.91
C CYS A 140 -2.34 0.60 5.30
N THR A 141 -1.43 1.30 5.94
CA THR A 141 -1.49 2.76 6.07
C THR A 141 -0.75 3.46 4.95
N THR A 142 0.29 2.83 4.42
CA THR A 142 0.99 3.22 3.21
C THR A 142 1.30 1.99 2.37
N CYS A 143 1.33 2.14 1.05
CA CYS A 143 1.53 1.05 0.10
C CYS A 143 2.47 1.43 -1.05
N LEU A 144 2.92 0.45 -1.81
CA LEU A 144 3.74 0.68 -2.99
C LEU A 144 2.92 1.35 -4.10
N PHE A 145 3.59 2.13 -4.96
CA PHE A 145 2.96 2.92 -6.02
C PHE A 145 1.99 2.17 -6.94
N SER A 146 2.18 0.88 -7.11
CA SER A 146 1.41 0.09 -8.09
C SER A 146 0.49 -0.94 -7.46
N SER A 147 0.32 -0.93 -6.14
CA SER A 147 -0.45 -1.97 -5.45
C SER A 147 -1.09 -1.47 -4.16
N ALA A 148 -2.41 -1.56 -4.09
CA ALA A 148 -3.20 -1.25 -2.90
C ALA A 148 -2.84 -2.12 -1.68
N THR A 149 -2.38 -3.36 -1.94
CA THR A 149 -2.17 -4.39 -0.90
C THR A 149 -0.72 -4.65 -0.55
N ALA A 150 0.24 -4.10 -1.32
CA ALA A 150 1.66 -4.18 -1.01
C ALA A 150 2.03 -3.08 -0.02
N CYS A 151 1.86 -3.35 1.27
CA CYS A 151 2.07 -2.39 2.34
C CYS A 151 3.54 -2.00 2.50
N THR A 152 3.78 -0.74 2.83
CA THR A 152 5.07 -0.23 3.34
C THR A 152 4.98 0.18 4.80
N ALA A 153 3.74 0.38 5.31
CA ALA A 153 3.45 0.53 6.74
C ALA A 153 2.06 -0.04 7.05
N CYS A 154 1.87 -0.45 8.31
CA CYS A 154 0.67 -1.11 8.78
C CYS A 154 -0.13 -0.26 9.76
N ALA A 155 -1.46 -0.49 9.79
CA ALA A 155 -2.34 0.08 10.79
C ALA A 155 -2.02 -0.46 12.20
N SER A 156 -2.40 0.29 13.23
CA SER A 156 -2.22 -0.14 14.62
C SER A 156 -2.85 -1.52 14.86
N GLY A 157 -2.12 -2.38 15.55
CA GLY A 157 -2.52 -3.77 15.79
C GLY A 157 -2.05 -4.77 14.73
N TYR A 158 -1.47 -4.33 13.62
CA TYR A 158 -0.92 -5.18 12.57
C TYR A 158 0.60 -5.07 12.53
N LEU A 159 1.25 -6.12 12.02
CA LEU A 159 2.70 -6.25 11.97
C LEU A 159 3.17 -6.23 10.52
N TYR A 160 4.21 -5.46 10.22
CA TYR A 160 4.77 -5.43 8.87
C TYR A 160 5.56 -6.71 8.57
N PHE A 161 5.22 -7.38 7.47
CA PHE A 161 5.91 -8.60 7.00
C PHE A 161 6.63 -8.31 5.68
N PRO A 162 7.96 -8.02 5.73
CA PRO A 162 8.74 -7.60 4.58
C PRO A 162 8.75 -8.56 3.39
N PRO A 163 8.79 -9.90 3.56
CA PRO A 163 8.89 -10.81 2.43
C PRO A 163 7.74 -10.72 1.42
N THR A 164 6.54 -10.35 1.86
CA THR A 164 5.35 -10.22 1.02
C THR A 164 4.77 -8.82 1.00
N ASN A 165 5.36 -7.87 1.75
CA ASN A 165 4.83 -6.52 1.94
C ASN A 165 3.38 -6.52 2.43
N THR A 166 3.04 -7.36 3.40
CA THR A 166 1.71 -7.49 3.97
C THR A 166 1.69 -7.13 5.45
N CYS A 167 0.50 -6.98 6.01
CA CYS A 167 0.30 -6.61 7.41
C CYS A 167 -0.54 -7.67 8.15
N PRO A 168 0.03 -8.80 8.56
CA PRO A 168 -0.66 -9.80 9.38
C PRO A 168 -0.86 -9.31 10.82
N LEU A 169 -1.82 -9.92 11.56
CA LEU A 169 -2.02 -9.70 12.99
C LEU A 169 -0.92 -10.33 13.84
N ILE A 170 -0.38 -11.45 13.40
CA ILE A 170 0.71 -12.18 14.04
C ILE A 170 1.74 -12.55 12.98
N CYS A 171 3.01 -12.59 13.36
CA CYS A 171 4.06 -13.04 12.45
C CYS A 171 3.86 -14.50 12.05
N PRO A 172 4.12 -14.86 10.80
CA PRO A 172 4.15 -16.27 10.38
C PRO A 172 5.18 -17.08 11.20
N SER A 173 5.01 -18.40 11.23
CA SER A 173 6.02 -19.31 11.77
C SER A 173 7.40 -18.98 11.21
N THR A 174 8.45 -19.19 11.98
CA THR A 174 9.84 -18.82 11.68
C THR A 174 10.18 -17.32 11.73
N TYR A 175 9.20 -16.47 12.09
CA TYR A 175 9.39 -15.03 12.32
C TYR A 175 8.90 -14.63 13.71
N TYR A 176 9.49 -13.60 14.28
CA TYR A 176 9.05 -12.99 15.56
C TYR A 176 8.77 -11.51 15.38
N ASN A 177 7.94 -10.96 16.25
CA ASN A 177 7.64 -9.53 16.25
C ASN A 177 8.79 -8.74 16.88
N ASN A 178 9.44 -7.93 16.07
CA ASN A 178 10.42 -6.94 16.51
C ASN A 178 9.86 -5.54 16.28
N SER A 179 9.32 -4.94 17.34
CA SER A 179 8.80 -3.56 17.30
C SER A 179 7.85 -3.27 16.11
N GLY A 180 6.91 -4.18 15.86
CA GLY A 180 5.91 -4.02 14.81
C GLY A 180 6.30 -4.59 13.44
N THR A 181 7.50 -5.18 13.32
CA THR A 181 7.97 -5.84 12.10
C THR A 181 8.27 -7.30 12.36
N CYS A 182 7.85 -8.18 11.45
CA CYS A 182 8.18 -9.58 11.49
C CYS A 182 9.59 -9.82 10.96
N VAL A 183 10.48 -10.26 11.85
CA VAL A 183 11.89 -10.56 11.56
C VAL A 183 12.10 -12.06 11.62
N SER A 184 12.87 -12.63 10.68
CA SER A 184 13.15 -14.06 10.64
C SER A 184 13.96 -14.53 11.85
N CYS A 185 13.60 -15.68 12.39
CA CYS A 185 14.43 -16.37 13.38
C CYS A 185 15.78 -16.75 12.75
N GLN A 186 16.86 -16.62 13.51
CA GLN A 186 18.20 -16.95 13.04
C GLN A 186 18.55 -18.42 13.36
N PRO A 187 19.21 -19.15 12.46
CA PRO A 187 19.71 -20.48 12.79
C PRO A 187 20.59 -20.47 14.07
N PRO A 188 20.50 -21.52 14.90
CA PRO A 188 19.80 -22.80 14.69
C PRO A 188 18.31 -22.82 15.11
N CYS A 189 17.70 -21.67 15.43
CA CYS A 189 16.26 -21.59 15.71
C CYS A 189 15.43 -21.86 14.45
N VAL A 190 14.36 -22.65 14.60
CA VAL A 190 13.27 -22.74 13.61
C VAL A 190 12.20 -21.70 13.98
N ASN A 191 11.75 -21.70 15.23
CA ASN A 191 10.83 -20.68 15.74
C ASN A 191 11.48 -19.96 16.91
N CYS A 192 11.12 -18.69 17.12
CA CYS A 192 11.69 -17.85 18.18
C CYS A 192 10.71 -16.77 18.65
N ASN A 193 10.88 -16.28 19.88
CA ASN A 193 10.13 -15.15 20.41
C ASN A 193 10.91 -13.83 20.31
N THR A 194 12.24 -13.94 20.23
CA THR A 194 13.17 -12.83 20.04
C THR A 194 14.35 -13.29 19.20
N ALA A 195 15.25 -12.38 18.85
CA ALA A 195 16.47 -12.69 18.09
C ALA A 195 17.35 -13.78 18.76
N THR A 196 17.28 -13.90 20.09
CA THR A 196 18.14 -14.79 20.91
C THR A 196 17.40 -15.88 21.65
N PHE A 197 16.05 -15.91 21.61
CA PHE A 197 15.24 -16.87 22.33
C PHE A 197 14.46 -17.77 21.37
N CYS A 198 15.00 -18.96 21.13
CA CYS A 198 14.34 -20.01 20.33
C CYS A 198 13.17 -20.63 21.09
N THR A 199 12.15 -21.02 20.38
CA THR A 199 11.05 -21.87 20.87
C THR A 199 11.07 -23.27 20.23
N SER A 200 11.84 -23.44 19.14
CA SER A 200 12.16 -24.74 18.55
C SER A 200 13.48 -24.68 17.77
N CYS A 201 14.16 -25.81 17.69
CA CYS A 201 15.46 -25.95 17.05
C CYS A 201 15.39 -26.80 15.79
N LEU A 202 16.30 -26.57 14.83
CA LEU A 202 16.34 -27.28 13.55
C LEU A 202 16.84 -28.72 13.72
N THR A 203 17.98 -28.91 14.39
CA THR A 203 18.66 -30.20 14.56
C THR A 203 19.07 -30.48 16.00
N ASP A 204 19.11 -29.46 16.83
CA ASP A 204 19.60 -29.50 18.20
C ASP A 204 18.45 -29.59 19.21
N PHE A 205 18.78 -29.60 20.48
CA PHE A 205 17.84 -29.67 21.59
C PHE A 205 17.62 -28.29 22.20
N LEU A 206 16.35 -27.93 22.40
CA LEU A 206 16.00 -26.66 22.98
C LEU A 206 16.22 -26.70 24.52
N ASN A 207 17.06 -25.82 25.04
CA ASN A 207 17.08 -25.47 26.44
C ASN A 207 15.95 -24.49 26.71
N ALA A 208 14.83 -24.96 27.26
CA ALA A 208 13.62 -24.16 27.47
C ALA A 208 13.81 -22.98 28.46
N ILE A 209 14.85 -23.04 29.32
CA ILE A 209 15.15 -21.96 30.27
C ILE A 209 15.85 -20.79 29.60
N THR A 210 16.85 -21.08 28.78
CA THR A 210 17.66 -20.02 28.10
C THR A 210 17.16 -19.68 26.69
N GLY A 211 16.28 -20.50 26.14
CA GLY A 211 15.85 -20.37 24.75
C GLY A 211 16.96 -20.63 23.74
N GLN A 212 17.99 -21.40 24.10
CA GLN A 212 19.11 -21.71 23.20
C GLN A 212 19.01 -23.13 22.66
N CYS A 213 19.43 -23.32 21.44
CA CYS A 213 19.61 -24.63 20.83
C CYS A 213 21.00 -25.15 21.18
N VAL A 214 21.07 -26.31 21.80
CA VAL A 214 22.31 -26.93 22.27
C VAL A 214 22.44 -28.37 21.74
N THR A 215 23.64 -28.84 21.49
CA THR A 215 23.89 -30.25 21.15
C THR A 215 23.55 -31.18 22.28
N ALA A 216 23.33 -32.45 22.01
CA ALA A 216 22.93 -33.45 23.02
C ALA A 216 23.84 -33.48 24.28
N GLY A 217 25.14 -33.32 24.09
CA GLY A 217 26.12 -33.28 25.19
C GLY A 217 26.16 -31.98 25.99
N ASN A 218 25.50 -30.94 25.52
CA ASN A 218 25.49 -29.60 26.11
C ASN A 218 24.16 -29.22 26.79
N CYS A 219 23.24 -30.19 26.95
CA CYS A 219 22.09 -29.96 27.80
C CYS A 219 22.52 -29.64 29.23
N PRO A 220 21.85 -28.69 29.93
CA PRO A 220 22.21 -28.28 31.27
C PRO A 220 22.23 -29.44 32.27
N SER A 221 23.05 -29.34 33.30
CA SER A 221 23.06 -30.30 34.43
C SER A 221 21.65 -30.54 34.96
N GLY A 222 21.29 -31.77 35.25
CA GLY A 222 19.92 -32.15 35.64
C GLY A 222 18.95 -32.30 34.47
N THR A 223 19.43 -32.23 33.23
CA THR A 223 18.62 -32.47 32.03
C THR A 223 19.32 -33.47 31.09
N TYR A 224 18.56 -34.06 30.16
CA TYR A 224 19.06 -34.94 29.09
C TYR A 224 18.45 -34.56 27.76
N ALA A 225 19.12 -34.91 26.69
CA ALA A 225 18.66 -34.70 25.30
C ALA A 225 17.54 -35.68 24.95
N ASN A 226 16.30 -35.22 24.91
CA ASN A 226 15.15 -36.04 24.54
C ASN A 226 14.89 -35.93 23.03
N ALA A 227 15.27 -36.98 22.30
CA ALA A 227 15.14 -37.03 20.84
C ALA A 227 13.67 -37.09 20.33
N THR A 228 12.71 -37.44 21.20
CA THR A 228 11.29 -37.45 20.82
C THR A 228 10.69 -36.05 20.80
N THR A 229 11.14 -35.18 21.71
CA THR A 229 10.61 -33.80 21.87
C THR A 229 11.56 -32.73 21.38
N ASN A 230 12.81 -33.08 21.04
CA ASN A 230 13.92 -32.16 20.75
C ASN A 230 14.15 -31.10 21.87
N LEU A 231 13.96 -31.52 23.13
CA LEU A 231 14.16 -30.67 24.31
C LEU A 231 15.24 -31.23 25.21
N CYS A 232 15.94 -30.37 25.93
CA CYS A 232 16.63 -30.77 27.13
C CYS A 232 15.60 -31.01 28.25
N ALA A 233 15.19 -32.27 28.42
CA ALA A 233 14.19 -32.70 29.39
C ALA A 233 14.80 -32.93 30.79
N SER A 234 14.05 -32.66 31.84
CA SER A 234 14.53 -32.82 33.23
C SER A 234 14.78 -34.29 33.56
N CYS A 235 15.88 -34.54 34.24
CA CYS A 235 16.12 -35.82 34.88
C CYS A 235 15.10 -36.12 36.00
N PRO A 236 14.92 -37.38 36.42
CA PRO A 236 14.09 -37.74 37.56
C PRO A 236 14.46 -37.02 38.84
N THR A 237 13.54 -36.95 39.79
CA THR A 237 13.74 -36.30 41.08
C THR A 237 14.99 -36.83 41.80
N GLY A 238 15.83 -35.89 42.23
CA GLY A 238 17.08 -36.22 42.95
C GLY A 238 18.26 -36.58 42.05
N CYS A 239 18.05 -36.72 40.73
CA CYS A 239 19.08 -37.04 39.76
C CYS A 239 19.74 -35.76 39.21
N THR A 240 21.06 -35.70 39.27
CA THR A 240 21.87 -34.58 38.78
C THR A 240 22.39 -34.80 37.35
N SER A 241 22.43 -36.07 36.90
CA SER A 241 22.84 -36.43 35.53
C SER A 241 22.12 -37.70 35.12
N CYS A 242 21.51 -37.70 33.95
CA CYS A 242 20.80 -38.86 33.36
C CYS A 242 20.93 -38.86 31.83
N SER A 243 20.75 -40.02 31.24
CA SER A 243 20.67 -40.19 29.78
C SER A 243 19.26 -40.44 29.30
N LEU A 244 18.36 -40.87 30.16
CA LEU A 244 16.94 -41.15 29.89
C LEU A 244 16.10 -40.81 31.14
N PRO A 245 14.78 -40.74 31.05
CA PRO A 245 13.91 -40.40 32.18
C PRO A 245 13.91 -41.47 33.28
N THR A 246 14.44 -42.68 33.01
CA THR A 246 14.52 -43.78 33.94
C THR A 246 15.97 -44.18 34.30
N ASN A 247 16.95 -43.47 33.71
CA ASN A 247 18.37 -43.90 33.85
C ASN A 247 19.21 -42.75 34.40
N CYS A 248 19.24 -42.65 35.73
CA CYS A 248 20.10 -41.73 36.45
C CYS A 248 21.53 -42.24 36.52
N SER A 249 22.49 -41.37 36.25
CA SER A 249 23.93 -41.69 36.37
C SER A 249 24.56 -41.08 37.62
N SER A 250 23.98 -40.02 38.22
CA SER A 250 24.44 -39.44 39.47
C SER A 250 23.30 -38.77 40.23
N CYS A 251 23.34 -38.87 41.58
CA CYS A 251 22.34 -38.29 42.44
C CYS A 251 22.87 -37.04 43.18
N ASN A 252 21.94 -36.19 43.66
CA ASN A 252 22.27 -35.18 44.63
C ASN A 252 22.61 -35.85 45.97
N SER A 253 23.88 -36.04 46.23
CA SER A 253 24.40 -36.83 47.39
C SER A 253 24.08 -36.21 48.76
N ALA A 254 23.58 -34.99 48.84
CA ALA A 254 23.14 -34.37 50.07
C ALA A 254 21.80 -34.94 50.60
N ILE A 255 20.99 -35.51 49.71
CA ILE A 255 19.61 -35.94 50.02
C ILE A 255 19.35 -37.38 49.56
N TYR A 256 20.01 -37.84 48.46
CA TYR A 256 19.71 -39.07 47.75
C TYR A 256 20.91 -40.02 47.71
N LEU A 257 20.59 -41.32 47.73
CA LEU A 257 21.53 -42.43 47.53
C LEU A 257 21.33 -43.05 46.17
N PHE A 258 22.42 -43.28 45.44
CA PHE A 258 22.37 -43.93 44.11
C PHE A 258 22.22 -45.46 44.25
N TYR A 259 21.19 -46.02 43.61
CA TYR A 259 20.97 -47.42 43.54
C TYR A 259 20.23 -47.79 42.26
N ASN A 260 20.80 -48.73 41.50
CA ASN A 260 20.19 -49.30 40.28
C ASN A 260 19.61 -48.21 39.34
N TYR A 261 20.42 -47.20 38.99
CA TYR A 261 20.06 -46.07 38.15
C TYR A 261 18.94 -45.19 38.69
N GLN A 262 18.66 -45.23 39.97
CA GLN A 262 17.68 -44.41 40.69
C GLN A 262 18.30 -43.69 41.87
N CYS A 263 17.69 -42.57 42.22
CA CYS A 263 18.05 -41.80 43.40
C CYS A 263 16.99 -41.98 44.48
N LEU A 264 17.39 -42.62 45.60
CA LEU A 264 16.49 -43.01 46.69
C LEU A 264 16.84 -42.24 47.96
N THR A 265 15.84 -41.94 48.79
CA THR A 265 16.03 -41.29 50.11
C THR A 265 16.51 -42.27 51.19
N SER A 266 16.37 -43.56 50.96
CA SER A 266 16.84 -44.63 51.80
C SER A 266 17.17 -45.87 50.98
N CYS A 267 18.09 -46.70 51.49
CA CYS A 267 18.43 -47.97 50.78
C CYS A 267 17.30 -48.98 50.86
N PRO A 268 17.01 -49.73 49.80
CA PRO A 268 16.03 -50.83 49.81
C PRO A 268 16.44 -51.98 50.73
N THR A 269 15.45 -52.80 51.08
CA THR A 269 15.68 -54.01 51.84
C THR A 269 16.72 -54.93 51.15
N GLY A 270 17.70 -55.47 51.91
CA GLY A 270 18.80 -56.25 51.37
C GLY A 270 19.97 -55.42 50.83
N THR A 271 19.95 -54.10 51.05
CA THR A 271 21.07 -53.19 50.76
C THR A 271 21.44 -52.33 51.95
N TYR A 272 22.66 -51.80 51.98
CA TYR A 272 23.14 -50.87 52.96
C TYR A 272 23.77 -49.66 52.34
N GLN A 273 23.76 -48.54 53.05
CA GLN A 273 24.39 -47.30 52.65
C GLN A 273 25.92 -47.37 52.70
N SER A 274 26.57 -47.12 51.56
CA SER A 274 28.02 -46.98 51.48
C SER A 274 28.35 -45.66 50.79
N GLY A 275 28.72 -44.66 51.55
CA GLY A 275 28.88 -43.29 51.05
C GLY A 275 27.57 -42.73 50.46
N SER A 276 27.55 -42.32 49.15
CA SER A 276 26.40 -41.82 48.49
C SER A 276 25.64 -42.88 47.63
N SER A 277 25.89 -44.17 47.89
CA SER A 277 25.24 -45.25 47.16
C SER A 277 24.75 -46.36 48.06
N CYS A 278 23.77 -47.15 47.55
CA CYS A 278 23.34 -48.39 48.23
C CYS A 278 24.03 -49.56 47.58
N GLN A 279 24.63 -50.42 48.44
CA GLN A 279 25.30 -51.69 48.04
C GLN A 279 24.54 -52.90 48.55
N THR A 280 24.53 -53.97 47.81
CA THR A 280 23.88 -55.22 48.22
C THR A 280 24.61 -55.85 49.37
N CYS A 281 23.85 -56.31 50.35
CA CYS A 281 24.42 -57.09 51.46
C CYS A 281 25.06 -58.39 50.92
N SER A 282 26.22 -58.78 51.48
CA SER A 282 26.79 -60.09 51.23
C SER A 282 25.85 -61.18 51.77
N ALA A 283 25.87 -62.36 51.18
CA ALA A 283 25.00 -63.49 51.55
C ALA A 283 25.15 -63.93 53.08
N THR A 284 26.05 -63.31 53.76
CA THR A 284 26.32 -63.61 55.22
C THR A 284 25.67 -62.55 56.17
N CYS A 285 24.95 -61.56 55.64
CA CYS A 285 24.28 -60.51 56.40
C CYS A 285 22.75 -60.65 56.29
N LEU A 286 22.17 -61.74 56.65
CA LEU A 286 20.75 -61.96 56.89
C LEU A 286 20.38 -61.85 58.32
#